data_2e16c70991f59087f0f72acc02a03bcf
#
_entry.id   2e16c70991f59087f0f72acc02a03bcf
#
_cell.length_a   1.000
_cell.length_b   1.000
_cell.length_c   1.000
_cell.angle_alpha   90.00
_cell.angle_beta   90.00
_cell.angle_gamma   90.00
#
_symmetry.space_group_name_H-M   'P 1'
#
loop_
_entity.id
_entity.type
_entity.pdbx_description
1 polymer ?
#
loop_
_entity_poly.entity_id
_entity_poly.type
_entity_poly.pdbx_seq_one_letter_code
_entity_poly.pdbx_strand_id
1 'polypeptide(L)'
;MIRTERFKGLEEKIGYTFTNKRTLALAMTHSSYANEQRGRRKANNERLEFLGDAVLEVTISDYVFREYPGYNEGRLTKLRSSLVCEYTLAICARDVELGKYLLLSRGEDATGGRERDSILSDAFEALIGAIYLDGGMDRARTFIHTHLLKDVEDKSLFYDAKTILQEMVQAGPDPRLEYVLTREAGPDHNK
;
A
#
# COMPACT_ATOMS: atom_id res chain seq x y z
N MET A 1 -12.19 -11.31 21.17
CA MET A 1 -11.89 -12.26 20.08
C MET A 1 -12.40 -11.61 18.79
N ILE A 2 -11.55 -11.39 17.79
CA ILE A 2 -11.97 -10.80 16.50
C ILE A 2 -12.79 -11.85 15.76
N ARG A 3 -14.03 -11.48 15.34
CA ARG A 3 -14.86 -12.37 14.51
C ARG A 3 -14.23 -12.45 13.12
N THR A 4 -13.62 -13.57 12.79
CA THR A 4 -12.92 -13.78 11.51
C THR A 4 -13.85 -13.82 10.31
N GLU A 5 -15.12 -14.11 10.52
CA GLU A 5 -16.19 -14.08 9.48
C GLU A 5 -16.33 -12.71 8.79
N ARG A 6 -15.96 -11.61 9.48
CA ARG A 6 -16.01 -10.26 8.88
C ARG A 6 -15.09 -10.10 7.68
N PHE A 7 -14.07 -10.93 7.54
CA PHE A 7 -13.07 -10.83 6.46
C PHE A 7 -13.41 -11.71 5.24
N LYS A 8 -14.53 -12.44 5.26
CA LYS A 8 -14.92 -13.31 4.12
C LYS A 8 -15.05 -12.53 2.82
N GLY A 9 -15.70 -11.36 2.85
CA GLY A 9 -15.80 -10.49 1.69
C GLY A 9 -14.47 -9.95 1.17
N LEU A 10 -13.48 -9.75 2.06
CA LEU A 10 -12.12 -9.38 1.65
C LEU A 10 -11.46 -10.56 0.92
N GLU A 11 -11.53 -11.76 1.48
CA GLU A 11 -10.95 -12.96 0.86
C GLU A 11 -11.50 -13.22 -0.55
N GLU A 12 -12.80 -12.98 -0.75
CA GLU A 12 -13.45 -13.07 -2.07
C GLU A 12 -12.87 -12.04 -3.05
N LYS A 13 -12.67 -10.78 -2.61
CA LYS A 13 -12.13 -9.70 -3.43
C LYS A 13 -10.67 -9.91 -3.82
N ILE A 14 -9.85 -10.36 -2.87
CA ILE A 14 -8.42 -10.59 -3.11
C ILE A 14 -8.13 -11.93 -3.79
N GLY A 15 -9.14 -12.80 -3.97
CA GLY A 15 -8.99 -14.12 -4.58
C GLY A 15 -8.11 -15.09 -3.78
N TYR A 16 -7.97 -14.85 -2.47
CA TYR A 16 -7.16 -15.68 -1.58
C TYR A 16 -7.88 -15.99 -0.27
N THR A 17 -8.00 -17.28 0.06
CA THR A 17 -8.59 -17.75 1.30
C THR A 17 -7.50 -18.17 2.29
N PHE A 18 -7.41 -17.47 3.40
CA PHE A 18 -6.41 -17.75 4.44
C PHE A 18 -6.72 -19.06 5.17
N THR A 19 -5.70 -19.88 5.33
CA THR A 19 -5.70 -21.04 6.22
C THR A 19 -5.69 -20.58 7.67
N ASN A 20 -4.83 -19.61 8.00
CA ASN A 20 -4.77 -18.99 9.31
C ASN A 20 -5.47 -17.62 9.33
N LYS A 21 -6.76 -17.60 9.66
CA LYS A 21 -7.55 -16.34 9.75
C LYS A 21 -7.00 -15.33 10.76
N ARG A 22 -6.17 -15.75 11.73
CA ARG A 22 -5.55 -14.83 12.68
C ARG A 22 -4.49 -13.95 12.03
N THR A 23 -3.78 -14.49 11.02
CA THR A 23 -2.79 -13.73 10.26
C THR A 23 -3.46 -12.62 9.45
N LEU A 24 -4.60 -12.90 8.78
CA LEU A 24 -5.40 -11.88 8.11
C LEU A 24 -5.91 -10.82 9.10
N ALA A 25 -6.45 -11.27 10.25
CA ALA A 25 -6.94 -10.33 11.27
C ALA A 25 -5.81 -9.41 11.79
N LEU A 26 -4.60 -9.93 11.91
CA LEU A 26 -3.43 -9.16 12.31
C LEU A 26 -3.05 -8.13 11.24
N ALA A 27 -3.04 -8.50 9.95
CA ALA A 27 -2.78 -7.58 8.85
C ALA A 27 -3.77 -6.40 8.82
N MET A 28 -5.02 -6.64 9.20
CA MET A 28 -6.06 -5.62 9.28
C MET A 28 -6.05 -4.82 10.60
N THR A 29 -5.10 -5.06 11.51
CA THR A 29 -5.06 -4.40 12.82
C THR A 29 -4.05 -3.28 12.83
N HIS A 30 -4.51 -2.03 12.71
CA HIS A 30 -3.68 -0.85 12.82
C HIS A 30 -3.19 -0.62 14.26
N SER A 31 -2.04 0.03 14.42
CA SER A 31 -1.43 0.33 15.72
C SER A 31 -2.36 1.14 16.64
N SER A 32 -3.16 2.06 16.11
CA SER A 32 -4.13 2.83 16.89
C SER A 32 -5.16 1.93 17.58
N TYR A 33 -5.69 0.92 16.90
CA TYR A 33 -6.60 -0.06 17.47
C TYR A 33 -5.94 -0.89 18.56
N ALA A 34 -4.72 -1.34 18.30
CA ALA A 34 -3.96 -2.11 19.28
C ALA A 34 -3.69 -1.32 20.57
N ASN A 35 -3.40 -0.02 20.45
CA ASN A 35 -3.13 0.88 21.57
C ASN A 35 -4.38 1.24 22.38
N GLU A 36 -5.55 1.40 21.74
CA GLU A 36 -6.81 1.74 22.42
C GLU A 36 -7.30 0.61 23.36
N GLN A 37 -6.93 -0.61 23.09
CA GLN A 37 -7.36 -1.73 23.89
C GLN A 37 -6.55 -1.86 25.19
N ARG A 38 -7.17 -1.72 26.36
CA ARG A 38 -6.55 -1.87 27.68
C ARG A 38 -5.92 -3.25 27.86
N GLY A 39 -4.63 -3.31 28.23
CA GLY A 39 -3.93 -4.54 28.52
C GLY A 39 -2.56 -4.64 27.83
N ARG A 40 -1.94 -5.84 27.84
CA ARG A 40 -0.61 -6.10 27.27
C ARG A 40 -0.47 -5.58 25.85
N ARG A 41 0.77 -5.15 25.48
CA ARG A 41 1.17 -4.74 24.13
C ARG A 41 0.55 -5.67 23.08
N LYS A 42 -0.44 -5.15 22.36
CA LYS A 42 -1.17 -5.95 21.38
C LYS A 42 -0.46 -5.88 20.04
N ALA A 43 -0.43 -7.01 19.37
CA ALA A 43 0.14 -7.09 18.04
C ALA A 43 -0.68 -6.25 17.07
N ASN A 44 0.00 -5.52 16.21
CA ASN A 44 -0.52 -4.74 15.10
C ASN A 44 0.11 -5.21 13.78
N ASN A 45 -0.20 -4.54 12.69
CA ASN A 45 0.23 -4.92 11.35
C ASN A 45 1.66 -4.51 10.99
N GLU A 46 2.33 -3.62 11.73
CA GLU A 46 3.65 -3.05 11.39
C GLU A 46 4.72 -4.12 11.05
N ARG A 47 4.71 -5.27 11.74
CA ARG A 47 5.66 -6.35 11.43
C ARG A 47 5.32 -7.11 10.14
N LEU A 48 4.04 -7.19 9.80
CA LEU A 48 3.61 -7.79 8.54
C LEU A 48 3.85 -6.83 7.37
N GLU A 49 3.65 -5.54 7.56
CA GLU A 49 4.02 -4.45 6.65
C GLU A 49 5.51 -4.54 6.31
N PHE A 50 6.40 -4.53 7.30
CA PHE A 50 7.84 -4.68 7.09
C PHE A 50 8.21 -5.92 6.24
N LEU A 51 7.56 -7.06 6.49
CA LEU A 51 7.79 -8.28 5.71
C LEU A 51 7.18 -8.18 4.31
N GLY A 52 6.00 -7.59 4.21
CA GLY A 52 5.27 -7.41 2.96
C GLY A 52 5.99 -6.48 1.99
N ASP A 53 6.56 -5.36 2.49
CA ASP A 53 7.42 -4.47 1.73
C ASP A 53 8.58 -5.24 1.08
N ALA A 54 9.32 -6.03 1.83
CA ALA A 54 10.42 -6.84 1.27
C ALA A 54 9.96 -7.84 0.20
N VAL A 55 8.80 -8.48 0.39
CA VAL A 55 8.20 -9.42 -0.59
C VAL A 55 7.75 -8.67 -1.84
N LEU A 56 7.15 -7.49 -1.67
CA LEU A 56 6.72 -6.61 -2.75
C LEU A 56 7.93 -6.15 -3.57
N GLU A 57 8.95 -5.60 -2.93
CA GLU A 57 10.17 -5.10 -3.57
C GLU A 57 10.85 -6.17 -4.44
N VAL A 58 11.05 -7.38 -3.92
CA VAL A 58 11.69 -8.45 -4.70
C VAL A 58 10.80 -8.91 -5.85
N THR A 59 9.48 -8.97 -5.66
CA THR A 59 8.54 -9.38 -6.71
C THR A 59 8.50 -8.38 -7.85
N ILE A 60 8.42 -7.09 -7.54
CA ILE A 60 8.41 -6.04 -8.56
C ILE A 60 9.77 -5.92 -9.24
N SER A 61 10.88 -6.07 -8.50
CA SER A 61 12.22 -6.09 -9.10
C SER A 61 12.39 -7.22 -10.12
N ASP A 62 11.95 -8.44 -9.81
CA ASP A 62 11.98 -9.58 -10.74
C ASP A 62 11.11 -9.30 -11.97
N TYR A 63 9.91 -8.74 -11.77
CA TYR A 63 9.00 -8.38 -12.85
C TYR A 63 9.61 -7.34 -13.79
N VAL A 64 10.05 -6.19 -13.30
CA VAL A 64 10.57 -5.11 -14.15
C VAL A 64 11.86 -5.51 -14.84
N PHE A 65 12.70 -6.34 -14.20
CA PHE A 65 13.92 -6.86 -14.80
C PHE A 65 13.63 -7.75 -16.01
N ARG A 66 12.60 -8.59 -15.94
CA ARG A 66 12.25 -9.52 -17.03
C ARG A 66 11.48 -8.86 -18.17
N GLU A 67 10.51 -7.99 -17.80
CA GLU A 67 9.62 -7.37 -18.79
C GLU A 67 10.29 -6.20 -19.54
N TYR A 68 11.31 -5.56 -18.96
CA TYR A 68 11.98 -4.40 -19.55
C TYR A 68 13.48 -4.63 -19.78
N PRO A 69 13.88 -5.62 -20.61
CA PRO A 69 15.29 -6.00 -20.80
C PRO A 69 16.13 -4.89 -21.46
N GLY A 70 15.50 -3.91 -22.10
CA GLY A 70 16.17 -2.74 -22.68
C GLY A 70 16.39 -1.58 -21.71
N TYR A 71 15.93 -1.68 -20.45
CA TYR A 71 16.11 -0.62 -19.47
C TYR A 71 17.44 -0.78 -18.72
N ASN A 72 18.12 0.35 -18.48
CA ASN A 72 19.28 0.38 -17.59
C ASN A 72 18.80 0.39 -16.11
N GLU A 73 19.73 0.22 -15.19
CA GLU A 73 19.46 0.19 -13.74
C GLU A 73 18.66 1.38 -13.26
N GLY A 74 19.02 2.61 -13.67
CA GLY A 74 18.31 3.83 -13.25
C GLY A 74 16.84 3.84 -13.69
N ARG A 75 16.54 3.38 -14.91
CA ARG A 75 15.17 3.28 -15.40
C ARG A 75 14.37 2.19 -14.68
N LEU A 76 15.00 1.04 -14.40
CA LEU A 76 14.37 -0.04 -13.63
C LEU A 76 14.06 0.41 -12.20
N THR A 77 14.98 1.11 -11.56
CA THR A 77 14.78 1.67 -10.21
C THR A 77 13.64 2.69 -10.19
N LYS A 78 13.58 3.58 -11.18
CA LYS A 78 12.51 4.58 -11.28
C LYS A 78 11.15 3.93 -11.49
N LEU A 79 11.06 2.95 -12.40
CA LEU A 79 9.82 2.20 -12.64
C LEU A 79 9.38 1.41 -11.40
N ARG A 80 10.29 0.71 -10.73
CA ARG A 80 9.99 0.03 -9.47
C ARG A 80 9.42 1.00 -8.45
N SER A 81 10.10 2.12 -8.19
CA SER A 81 9.66 3.13 -7.21
C SER A 81 8.26 3.67 -7.50
N SER A 82 7.88 3.82 -8.78
CA SER A 82 6.52 4.24 -9.14
C SER A 82 5.46 3.19 -8.81
N LEU A 83 5.82 1.92 -8.84
CA LEU A 83 4.90 0.82 -8.59
C LEU A 83 4.73 0.51 -7.10
N VAL A 84 5.76 0.75 -6.28
CA VAL A 84 5.74 0.44 -4.84
C VAL A 84 5.51 1.66 -3.95
N CYS A 85 5.25 2.85 -4.50
CA CYS A 85 5.02 4.05 -3.71
C CYS A 85 3.66 4.03 -3.00
N GLU A 86 3.57 4.76 -1.88
CA GLU A 86 2.36 4.93 -1.07
C GLU A 86 1.10 5.17 -1.90
N TYR A 87 1.17 6.12 -2.85
CA TYR A 87 0.04 6.46 -3.71
C TYR A 87 -0.49 5.26 -4.51
N THR A 88 0.40 4.51 -5.16
CA THR A 88 0.03 3.34 -5.98
C THR A 88 -0.56 2.23 -5.12
N LEU A 89 0.04 1.95 -3.97
CA LEU A 89 -0.45 0.93 -3.04
C LEU A 89 -1.80 1.31 -2.45
N ALA A 90 -2.01 2.60 -2.13
CA ALA A 90 -3.30 3.10 -1.66
C ALA A 90 -4.42 2.93 -2.69
N ILE A 91 -4.14 3.14 -3.99
CA ILE A 91 -5.10 2.85 -5.07
C ILE A 91 -5.45 1.35 -5.06
N CYS A 92 -4.45 0.46 -5.05
CA CYS A 92 -4.68 -0.98 -5.01
C CYS A 92 -5.49 -1.42 -3.78
N ALA A 93 -5.23 -0.80 -2.62
CA ALA A 93 -5.99 -1.03 -1.40
C ALA A 93 -7.46 -0.60 -1.53
N ARG A 94 -7.73 0.53 -2.22
CA ARG A 94 -9.11 0.99 -2.50
C ARG A 94 -9.83 0.07 -3.46
N ASP A 95 -9.16 -0.46 -4.48
CA ASP A 95 -9.76 -1.37 -5.45
C ASP A 95 -10.32 -2.65 -4.78
N VAL A 96 -9.66 -3.14 -3.74
CA VAL A 96 -10.14 -4.27 -2.93
C VAL A 96 -10.96 -3.82 -1.72
N GLU A 97 -11.28 -2.52 -1.61
CA GLU A 97 -12.02 -1.91 -0.50
C GLU A 97 -11.41 -2.21 0.89
N LEU A 98 -10.08 -2.25 0.99
CA LEU A 98 -9.35 -2.68 2.18
C LEU A 98 -9.74 -1.86 3.43
N GLY A 99 -9.96 -0.55 3.26
CA GLY A 99 -10.36 0.36 4.32
C GLY A 99 -11.59 -0.09 5.12
N LYS A 100 -12.56 -0.77 4.48
CA LYS A 100 -13.77 -1.30 5.15
C LYS A 100 -13.45 -2.37 6.19
N TYR A 101 -12.33 -3.08 6.02
CA TYR A 101 -11.94 -4.21 6.87
C TYR A 101 -10.95 -3.82 7.98
N LEU A 102 -10.37 -2.62 7.91
CA LEU A 102 -9.41 -2.15 8.91
C LEU A 102 -10.00 -2.08 10.31
N LEU A 103 -9.19 -2.44 11.29
CA LEU A 103 -9.43 -2.25 12.71
C LEU A 103 -8.66 -1.00 13.14
N LEU A 104 -9.37 0.08 13.32
CA LEU A 104 -8.86 1.39 13.75
C LEU A 104 -9.38 1.73 15.15
N SER A 105 -8.68 2.60 15.87
CA SER A 105 -9.24 3.25 17.06
C SER A 105 -10.43 4.13 16.67
N ARG A 106 -11.26 4.48 17.63
CA ARG A 106 -12.38 5.41 17.39
C ARG A 106 -11.90 6.77 16.91
N GLY A 107 -10.79 7.27 17.46
CA GLY A 107 -10.21 8.55 17.07
C GLY A 107 -9.70 8.53 15.63
N GLU A 108 -8.94 7.47 15.25
CA GLU A 108 -8.40 7.32 13.91
C GLU A 108 -9.52 7.16 12.86
N ASP A 109 -10.54 6.38 13.20
CA ASP A 109 -11.71 6.18 12.33
C ASP A 109 -12.49 7.49 12.12
N ALA A 110 -12.69 8.27 13.19
CA ALA A 110 -13.40 9.55 13.14
C ALA A 110 -12.67 10.62 12.33
N THR A 111 -11.34 10.52 12.19
CA THR A 111 -10.52 11.44 11.37
C THR A 111 -10.28 10.95 9.94
N GLY A 112 -11.04 9.97 9.47
CA GLY A 112 -10.96 9.48 8.10
C GLY A 112 -9.80 8.49 7.84
N GLY A 113 -9.27 7.84 8.89
CA GLY A 113 -8.15 6.91 8.77
C GLY A 113 -8.37 5.76 7.78
N ARG A 114 -9.65 5.36 7.53
CA ARG A 114 -9.98 4.32 6.55
C ARG A 114 -9.68 4.69 5.10
N GLU A 115 -9.61 5.99 4.79
CA GLU A 115 -9.39 6.51 3.44
C GLU A 115 -8.00 7.15 3.30
N ARG A 116 -7.21 7.19 4.38
CA ARG A 116 -5.88 7.80 4.40
C ARG A 116 -4.88 6.91 3.66
N ASP A 117 -4.15 7.51 2.71
CA ASP A 117 -3.22 6.80 1.82
C ASP A 117 -2.16 6.02 2.60
N SER A 118 -1.52 6.63 3.58
CA SER A 118 -0.50 5.97 4.39
C SER A 118 -1.03 4.73 5.14
N ILE A 119 -2.24 4.79 5.71
CA ILE A 119 -2.84 3.64 6.41
C ILE A 119 -3.25 2.54 5.43
N LEU A 120 -3.71 2.93 4.24
CA LEU A 120 -4.11 1.98 3.20
C LEU A 120 -2.91 1.27 2.57
N SER A 121 -1.83 2.01 2.29
CA SER A 121 -0.58 1.43 1.76
C SER A 121 0.05 0.46 2.74
N ASP A 122 0.22 0.86 4.01
CA ASP A 122 0.79 0.02 5.06
C ASP A 122 -0.03 -1.27 5.26
N ALA A 123 -1.37 -1.14 5.23
CA ALA A 123 -2.26 -2.29 5.34
C ALA A 123 -2.19 -3.21 4.10
N PHE A 124 -1.96 -2.66 2.91
CA PHE A 124 -1.79 -3.45 1.68
C PHE A 124 -0.48 -4.24 1.72
N GLU A 125 0.61 -3.64 2.16
CA GLU A 125 1.86 -4.34 2.41
C GLU A 125 1.72 -5.40 3.49
N ALA A 126 1.06 -5.07 4.61
CA ALA A 126 0.77 -6.05 5.66
C ALA A 126 -0.05 -7.24 5.16
N LEU A 127 -0.98 -7.01 4.21
CA LEU A 127 -1.74 -8.08 3.56
C LEU A 127 -0.83 -8.96 2.69
N ILE A 128 0.10 -8.39 1.94
CA ILE A 128 1.12 -9.14 1.18
C ILE A 128 1.96 -10.01 2.12
N GLY A 129 2.45 -9.44 3.22
CA GLY A 129 3.20 -10.17 4.24
C GLY A 129 2.40 -11.31 4.88
N ALA A 130 1.10 -11.08 5.09
CA ALA A 130 0.19 -12.09 5.62
C ALA A 130 -0.04 -13.24 4.63
N ILE A 131 -0.24 -12.96 3.35
CA ILE A 131 -0.39 -13.97 2.29
C ILE A 131 0.91 -14.77 2.14
N TYR A 132 2.06 -14.10 2.19
CA TYR A 132 3.37 -14.76 2.15
C TYR A 132 3.55 -15.76 3.29
N LEU A 133 3.21 -15.39 4.53
CA LEU A 133 3.32 -16.29 5.68
C LEU A 133 2.33 -17.47 5.64
N ASP A 134 1.15 -17.26 5.06
CA ASP A 134 0.10 -18.28 5.02
C ASP A 134 0.23 -19.22 3.81
N GLY A 135 0.64 -18.69 2.65
CA GLY A 135 0.63 -19.40 1.36
C GLY A 135 1.95 -19.44 0.61
N GLY A 136 3.00 -18.78 1.13
CA GLY A 136 4.31 -18.73 0.51
C GLY A 136 4.44 -17.71 -0.62
N MET A 137 5.65 -17.64 -1.20
CA MET A 137 6.04 -16.64 -2.20
C MET A 137 5.18 -16.68 -3.47
N ASP A 138 4.79 -17.85 -3.94
CA ASP A 138 4.02 -17.98 -5.18
C ASP A 138 2.61 -17.38 -5.04
N ARG A 139 1.99 -17.51 -3.86
CA ARG A 139 0.69 -16.91 -3.57
C ARG A 139 0.79 -15.40 -3.44
N ALA A 140 1.82 -14.90 -2.75
CA ALA A 140 2.08 -13.48 -2.65
C ALA A 140 2.35 -12.86 -4.03
N ARG A 141 3.17 -13.51 -4.86
CA ARG A 141 3.44 -13.09 -6.24
C ARG A 141 2.16 -13.02 -7.07
N THR A 142 1.31 -14.05 -7.01
CA THR A 142 0.02 -14.05 -7.72
C THR A 142 -0.85 -12.88 -7.30
N PHE A 143 -0.95 -12.61 -6.00
CA PHE A 143 -1.70 -11.47 -5.47
C PHE A 143 -1.16 -10.14 -5.98
N ILE A 144 0.16 -9.91 -5.91
CA ILE A 144 0.82 -8.69 -6.39
C ILE A 144 0.58 -8.50 -7.89
N HIS A 145 0.75 -9.54 -8.70
CA HIS A 145 0.50 -9.46 -10.14
C HIS A 145 -0.95 -9.11 -10.46
N THR A 146 -1.91 -9.73 -9.76
CA THR A 146 -3.34 -9.52 -10.02
C THR A 146 -3.80 -8.12 -9.65
N HIS A 147 -3.32 -7.56 -8.55
CA HIS A 147 -3.88 -6.32 -7.98
C HIS A 147 -3.01 -5.09 -8.21
N LEU A 148 -1.69 -5.25 -8.40
CA LEU A 148 -0.80 -4.13 -8.58
C LEU A 148 -0.37 -3.96 -10.04
N LEU A 149 -0.06 -5.06 -10.75
CA LEU A 149 0.48 -4.99 -12.11
C LEU A 149 -0.59 -4.95 -13.22
N LYS A 150 -1.86 -4.95 -12.87
CA LYS A 150 -2.97 -4.97 -13.84
C LYS A 150 -2.96 -3.77 -14.79
N ASP A 151 -2.56 -2.59 -14.34
CA ASP A 151 -2.57 -1.34 -15.11
C ASP A 151 -1.24 -0.58 -14.91
N VAL A 152 -0.12 -1.28 -15.15
CA VAL A 152 1.25 -0.75 -14.92
C VAL A 152 1.50 0.52 -15.72
N GLU A 153 1.06 0.57 -16.98
CA GLU A 153 1.29 1.72 -17.85
C GLU A 153 0.59 2.97 -17.32
N ASP A 154 -0.64 2.86 -16.85
CA ASP A 154 -1.39 3.99 -16.30
C ASP A 154 -0.81 4.47 -14.96
N LYS A 155 -0.38 3.54 -14.10
CA LYS A 155 0.24 3.84 -12.81
C LYS A 155 1.61 4.50 -12.97
N SER A 156 2.42 4.04 -13.93
CA SER A 156 3.73 4.62 -14.24
C SER A 156 3.60 6.02 -14.83
N LEU A 157 2.63 6.26 -15.71
CA LEU A 157 2.38 7.56 -16.35
C LEU A 157 2.07 8.66 -15.33
N PHE A 158 1.33 8.36 -14.27
CA PHE A 158 0.98 9.36 -13.26
C PHE A 158 2.20 9.77 -12.41
N TYR A 159 3.04 8.82 -12.05
CA TYR A 159 4.30 9.09 -11.33
C TYR A 159 5.29 9.85 -12.22
N ASP A 160 5.41 9.43 -13.48
CA ASP A 160 6.29 10.07 -14.45
C ASP A 160 5.87 11.52 -14.74
N ALA A 161 4.57 11.83 -14.80
CA ALA A 161 4.10 13.18 -15.06
C ALA A 161 4.63 14.21 -14.05
N LYS A 162 4.61 13.90 -12.76
CA LYS A 162 5.18 14.75 -11.69
C LYS A 162 6.70 14.87 -11.83
N THR A 163 7.37 13.75 -12.08
CA THR A 163 8.83 13.69 -12.20
C THR A 163 9.30 14.37 -13.48
N ILE A 164 8.62 14.13 -14.61
CA ILE A 164 8.90 14.80 -15.90
C ILE A 164 8.71 16.30 -15.77
N LEU A 165 7.63 16.77 -15.15
CA LEU A 165 7.42 18.19 -14.91
C LEU A 165 8.56 18.78 -14.07
N GLN A 166 8.98 18.08 -13.04
CA GLN A 166 10.08 18.49 -12.17
C GLN A 166 11.42 18.54 -12.92
N GLU A 167 11.72 17.54 -13.73
CA GLU A 167 12.92 17.49 -14.59
C GLU A 167 12.89 18.58 -15.68
N MET A 168 11.75 18.84 -16.30
CA MET A 168 11.60 19.91 -17.29
C MET A 168 11.83 21.29 -16.68
N VAL A 169 11.29 21.55 -15.49
CA VAL A 169 11.49 22.81 -14.79
C VAL A 169 12.97 22.98 -14.37
N GLN A 170 13.59 21.90 -13.85
CA GLN A 170 15.01 21.93 -13.42
C GLN A 170 15.99 22.05 -14.58
N ALA A 171 15.63 21.59 -15.78
CA ALA A 171 16.44 21.74 -16.99
C ALA A 171 16.30 23.14 -17.63
N GLY A 172 15.34 23.96 -17.18
CA GLY A 172 15.09 25.31 -17.69
C GLY A 172 16.13 26.33 -17.22
N PRO A 173 16.19 27.51 -17.87
CA PRO A 173 17.14 28.56 -17.52
C PRO A 173 16.88 29.23 -16.15
N ASP A 174 15.69 29.06 -15.57
CA ASP A 174 15.34 29.50 -14.20
C ASP A 174 14.67 28.31 -13.47
N PRO A 175 15.43 27.45 -12.81
CA PRO A 175 14.94 26.18 -12.21
C PRO A 175 14.18 26.42 -10.90
N ARG A 176 13.15 27.24 -10.92
CA ARG A 176 12.25 27.46 -9.78
C ARG A 176 10.96 26.69 -9.96
N LEU A 177 10.74 25.70 -9.09
CA LEU A 177 9.46 25.03 -8.93
C LEU A 177 8.87 25.46 -7.59
N GLU A 178 7.76 26.18 -7.62
CA GLU A 178 7.04 26.60 -6.43
C GLU A 178 5.75 25.77 -6.31
N TYR A 179 5.58 25.09 -5.20
CA TYR A 179 4.33 24.41 -4.88
C TYR A 179 3.44 25.37 -4.12
N VAL A 180 2.39 25.85 -4.77
CA VAL A 180 1.40 26.74 -4.14
C VAL A 180 0.22 25.90 -3.66
N LEU A 181 -0.07 25.95 -2.38
CA LEU A 181 -1.27 25.35 -1.82
C LEU A 181 -2.49 26.11 -2.32
N THR A 182 -3.22 25.56 -3.28
CA THR A 182 -4.39 26.22 -3.89
C THR A 182 -5.69 25.96 -3.13
N ARG A 183 -5.73 24.93 -2.29
CA ARG A 183 -6.89 24.58 -1.46
C ARG A 183 -6.47 23.69 -0.30
N GLU A 184 -6.95 24.03 0.88
CA GLU A 184 -6.84 23.20 2.07
C GLU A 184 -8.27 22.80 2.49
N ALA A 185 -8.50 21.52 2.75
CA ALA A 185 -9.77 20.99 3.23
C ALA A 185 -9.50 20.13 4.46
N GLY A 186 -9.91 20.62 5.62
CA GLY A 186 -9.77 19.93 6.90
C GLY A 186 -10.37 20.75 8.04
N PRO A 187 -10.60 20.17 9.22
CA PRO A 187 -11.07 20.93 10.37
C PRO A 187 -10.00 21.91 10.89
N ASP A 188 -10.44 23.10 11.29
CA ASP A 188 -9.60 24.29 11.63
C ASP A 188 -8.55 24.10 12.77
N HIS A 189 -8.53 22.98 13.46
CA HIS A 189 -7.63 22.71 14.58
C HIS A 189 -6.40 21.87 14.20
N ASN A 190 -6.15 21.69 12.91
CA ASN A 190 -4.96 21.00 12.37
C ASN A 190 -4.25 21.86 11.30
N LYS A 191 -4.16 23.17 11.55
CA LYS A 191 -3.32 24.06 10.76
C LYS A 191 -1.90 24.04 11.29
#